data_2c31be7fb9d70f8eeaaeb2361e46998f
#
_entry.id   2c31be7fb9d70f8eeaaeb2361e46998f
#
_cell.length_a   1.000
_cell.length_b   1.000
_cell.length_c   1.000
_cell.angle_alpha   90.00
_cell.angle_beta   90.00
_cell.angle_gamma   90.00
#
_symmetry.space_group_name_H-M   'P 1'
#
loop_
_entity.id
_entity.type
_entity.pdbx_description
1 polymer ?
#
loop_
_entity_poly.entity_id
_entity_poly.type
_entity_poly.pdbx_seq_one_letter_code
_entity_poly.pdbx_strand_id
1 'polypeptide(L)'
;MFKPGDYVYDTKNRTRVQIVDASTVWDFVSYKVFNPSTGVVYKLSSESVTVEVEQDHSNEYYLRYVAMLAKIKSETSEGILSKLSSGIIPLPHQLHVLSRAVSTNSVRYILADEVGLGKTIEAGLIVKELKARGLIKRILVVCPTGLVTQWGIEMDEKFGDKFHVILPEDYNTIRKITDNGDVYGQFDQVISPMDSIKPLEKRIGWTEERIESYNEERIYSIINSGWDLIIIDEAHRVAGSTGEVARYKLGSLLSAASPYLLLLTATPHNGKTEPFLRLIRLVDEKAFPNMRAVVKEQVAPYVIRTEKREAIDNNGNPLFKKRNTHIIELHWEERHSMQRKLYDMVSSSVSKSYNQAIS
;
A
#
# COMPACT_ATOMS: atom_id res chain seq x y z
N MET A 1 -36.47 13.39 9.54
CA MET A 1 -36.17 12.14 8.85
C MET A 1 -35.43 12.52 7.56
N PHE A 2 -34.24 12.02 7.33
CA PHE A 2 -33.45 12.32 6.14
C PHE A 2 -33.96 11.50 4.94
N LYS A 3 -33.79 12.04 3.73
CA LYS A 3 -34.26 11.42 2.48
C LYS A 3 -33.08 10.84 1.69
N PRO A 4 -33.30 9.84 0.83
CA PRO A 4 -32.29 9.42 -0.12
C PRO A 4 -31.75 10.59 -0.93
N GLY A 5 -30.43 10.70 -1.01
CA GLY A 5 -29.71 11.81 -1.64
C GLY A 5 -29.18 12.87 -0.66
N ASP A 6 -29.74 12.95 0.56
CA ASP A 6 -29.27 13.92 1.56
C ASP A 6 -27.85 13.57 2.02
N TYR A 7 -27.03 14.60 2.23
CA TYR A 7 -25.74 14.47 2.89
C TYR A 7 -25.89 14.73 4.38
N VAL A 8 -25.34 13.84 5.19
CA VAL A 8 -25.42 13.87 6.65
C VAL A 8 -24.06 13.54 7.24
N TYR A 9 -23.87 13.87 8.51
CA TYR A 9 -22.67 13.54 9.24
C TYR A 9 -22.89 12.30 10.12
N ASP A 10 -22.06 11.29 9.91
CA ASP A 10 -21.98 10.10 10.75
C ASP A 10 -21.16 10.43 12.01
N THR A 11 -21.82 10.51 13.15
CA THR A 11 -21.20 10.91 14.41
C THR A 11 -20.28 9.85 14.99
N LYS A 12 -20.53 8.56 14.69
CA LYS A 12 -19.68 7.44 15.12
C LYS A 12 -18.36 7.44 14.37
N ASN A 13 -18.47 7.61 13.08
CA ASN A 13 -17.35 7.46 12.18
C ASN A 13 -16.72 8.82 11.79
N ARG A 14 -17.32 9.92 12.31
CA ARG A 14 -16.88 11.29 12.09
C ARG A 14 -16.63 11.61 10.62
N THR A 15 -17.53 11.16 9.73
CA THR A 15 -17.39 11.31 8.29
C THR A 15 -18.69 11.75 7.65
N ARG A 16 -18.58 12.44 6.53
CA ARG A 16 -19.72 12.82 5.70
C ARG A 16 -20.16 11.63 4.87
N VAL A 17 -21.45 11.34 4.90
CA VAL A 17 -22.06 10.23 4.16
C VAL A 17 -23.31 10.68 3.45
N GLN A 18 -23.67 10.01 2.37
CA GLN A 18 -24.90 10.25 1.62
C GLN A 18 -25.93 9.18 1.97
N ILE A 19 -27.17 9.60 2.27
CA ILE A 19 -28.29 8.67 2.48
C ILE A 19 -28.62 8.01 1.15
N VAL A 20 -28.56 6.69 1.12
CA VAL A 20 -28.96 5.86 -0.03
C VAL A 20 -30.39 5.41 0.12
N ASP A 21 -30.76 4.99 1.35
CA ASP A 21 -32.10 4.49 1.66
C ASP A 21 -32.41 4.72 3.15
N ALA A 22 -33.70 4.77 3.49
CA ALA A 22 -34.16 4.91 4.87
C ALA A 22 -35.23 3.85 5.15
N SER A 23 -35.04 3.06 6.18
CA SER A 23 -35.98 2.04 6.61
C SER A 23 -36.44 2.28 8.05
N THR A 24 -37.72 2.14 8.26
CA THR A 24 -38.33 2.24 9.61
C THR A 24 -38.92 0.89 9.97
N VAL A 25 -38.46 0.34 11.07
CA VAL A 25 -39.02 -0.91 11.64
C VAL A 25 -39.44 -0.59 13.05
N TRP A 26 -40.74 -0.67 13.31
CA TRP A 26 -41.37 -0.17 14.54
C TRP A 26 -41.04 1.32 14.71
N ASP A 27 -40.58 1.76 15.84
CA ASP A 27 -40.18 3.16 16.09
C ASP A 27 -38.69 3.45 15.80
N PHE A 28 -37.96 2.47 15.27
CA PHE A 28 -36.54 2.63 14.96
C PHE A 28 -36.32 2.99 13.49
N VAL A 29 -35.68 4.13 13.26
CA VAL A 29 -35.26 4.57 11.93
C VAL A 29 -33.80 4.19 11.71
N SER A 30 -33.51 3.50 10.64
CA SER A 30 -32.16 3.19 10.18
C SER A 30 -31.92 3.72 8.76
N TYR A 31 -30.74 4.21 8.52
CA TYR A 31 -30.30 4.74 7.24
C TYR A 31 -29.26 3.82 6.61
N LYS A 32 -29.45 3.51 5.33
CA LYS A 32 -28.40 2.94 4.51
C LYS A 32 -27.64 4.10 3.89
N VAL A 33 -26.35 4.20 4.18
CA VAL A 33 -25.53 5.35 3.79
C VAL A 33 -24.38 4.91 2.90
N PHE A 34 -23.98 5.80 1.99
CA PHE A 34 -22.81 5.68 1.15
C PHE A 34 -21.75 6.67 1.65
N ASN A 35 -20.55 6.18 1.90
CA ASN A 35 -19.41 7.02 2.21
C ASN A 35 -18.63 7.33 0.93
N PRO A 36 -18.66 8.57 0.43
CA PRO A 36 -17.97 8.95 -0.81
C PRO A 36 -16.45 8.81 -0.74
N SER A 37 -15.87 8.95 0.47
CA SER A 37 -14.42 8.88 0.67
C SER A 37 -13.87 7.46 0.62
N THR A 38 -14.68 6.47 1.05
CA THR A 38 -14.25 5.06 1.11
C THR A 38 -14.92 4.18 0.06
N GLY A 39 -16.00 4.69 -0.58
CA GLY A 39 -16.82 3.93 -1.52
C GLY A 39 -17.65 2.82 -0.88
N VAL A 40 -17.78 2.79 0.46
CA VAL A 40 -18.47 1.75 1.21
C VAL A 40 -19.91 2.17 1.52
N VAL A 41 -20.83 1.20 1.44
CA VAL A 41 -22.24 1.36 1.84
C VAL A 41 -22.47 0.58 3.13
N TYR A 42 -23.03 1.24 4.16
CA TYR A 42 -23.31 0.62 5.46
C TYR A 42 -24.59 1.17 6.09
N LYS A 43 -25.03 0.57 7.20
CA LYS A 43 -26.25 1.01 7.92
C LYS A 43 -25.87 1.81 9.18
N LEU A 44 -26.61 2.88 9.42
CA LEU A 44 -26.54 3.71 10.61
C LEU A 44 -27.89 3.82 11.30
N SER A 45 -27.90 3.86 12.63
CA SER A 45 -29.09 4.23 13.38
C SER A 45 -29.34 5.74 13.29
N SER A 46 -30.59 6.17 13.42
CA SER A 46 -30.95 7.59 13.44
C SER A 46 -30.21 8.42 14.50
N GLU A 47 -29.81 7.81 15.61
CA GLU A 47 -29.05 8.44 16.67
C GLU A 47 -27.59 8.77 16.30
N SER A 48 -27.07 8.05 15.30
CA SER A 48 -25.70 8.21 14.82
C SER A 48 -25.57 9.16 13.64
N VAL A 49 -26.67 9.80 13.25
CA VAL A 49 -26.75 10.67 12.08
C VAL A 49 -27.21 12.06 12.52
N THR A 50 -26.44 13.09 12.18
CA THR A 50 -26.81 14.48 12.45
C THR A 50 -26.83 15.29 11.15
N VAL A 51 -27.52 16.44 11.19
CA VAL A 51 -27.42 17.42 10.11
C VAL A 51 -25.96 17.79 9.97
N GLU A 52 -25.49 17.82 8.74
CA GLU A 52 -24.16 18.32 8.43
C GLU A 52 -24.07 19.77 8.93
N VAL A 53 -23.45 19.97 10.07
CA VAL A 53 -22.96 21.28 10.42
C VAL A 53 -21.77 21.47 9.50
N GLU A 54 -21.84 22.42 8.58
CA GLU A 54 -20.70 22.90 7.80
C GLU A 54 -19.65 23.46 8.78
N GLN A 55 -18.99 22.58 9.48
CA GLN A 55 -17.67 22.87 9.99
C GLN A 55 -16.77 22.75 8.77
N ASP A 56 -16.35 23.89 8.29
CA ASP A 56 -15.52 24.07 7.11
C ASP A 56 -14.11 23.46 7.36
N HIS A 57 -14.09 22.14 7.56
CA HIS A 57 -12.86 21.35 7.69
C HIS A 57 -12.07 21.34 6.38
N SER A 58 -12.72 21.71 5.27
CA SER A 58 -12.03 21.90 3.98
C SER A 58 -10.97 22.99 4.08
N ASN A 59 -11.25 24.05 4.82
CA ASN A 59 -10.31 25.15 5.04
C ASN A 59 -9.17 24.77 6.00
N GLU A 60 -9.42 23.99 7.04
CA GLU A 60 -8.37 23.53 7.93
C GLU A 60 -7.43 22.53 7.26
N TYR A 61 -7.99 21.56 6.50
CA TYR A 61 -7.22 20.65 5.67
C TYR A 61 -6.43 21.38 4.59
N TYR A 62 -7.06 22.32 3.91
CA TYR A 62 -6.42 23.14 2.90
C TYR A 62 -5.33 24.04 3.48
N LEU A 63 -5.57 24.67 4.62
CA LEU A 63 -4.58 25.47 5.33
C LEU A 63 -3.40 24.63 5.85
N ARG A 64 -3.67 23.47 6.42
CA ARG A 64 -2.62 22.50 6.79
C ARG A 64 -1.82 22.05 5.58
N TYR A 65 -2.51 21.73 4.48
CA TYR A 65 -1.86 21.34 3.23
C TYR A 65 -0.99 22.48 2.65
N VAL A 66 -1.52 23.69 2.59
CA VAL A 66 -0.76 24.87 2.11
C VAL A 66 0.38 25.24 3.06
N ALA A 67 0.18 25.19 4.37
CA ALA A 67 1.24 25.43 5.36
C ALA A 67 2.34 24.37 5.26
N MET A 68 1.95 23.11 5.03
CA MET A 68 2.86 21.99 4.81
C MET A 68 3.65 22.15 3.51
N LEU A 69 3.00 22.57 2.42
CA LEU A 69 3.66 22.89 1.16
C LEU A 69 4.64 24.06 1.29
N ALA A 70 4.25 25.12 2.00
CA ALA A 70 5.12 26.27 2.25
C ALA A 70 6.34 25.88 3.09
N LYS A 71 6.15 25.02 4.10
CA LYS A 71 7.23 24.46 4.92
C LYS A 71 8.17 23.58 4.11
N ILE A 72 7.64 22.65 3.29
CA ILE A 72 8.44 21.86 2.35
C ILE A 72 9.26 22.75 1.44
N LYS A 73 8.63 23.77 0.84
CA LYS A 73 9.31 24.68 -0.09
C LYS A 73 10.41 25.50 0.57
N SER A 74 10.23 25.94 1.82
CA SER A 74 11.26 26.68 2.55
C SER A 74 12.43 25.78 2.98
N GLU A 75 12.16 24.52 3.28
CA GLU A 75 13.15 23.58 3.79
C GLU A 75 13.86 22.79 2.67
N THR A 76 13.25 22.61 1.49
CA THR A 76 13.89 21.96 0.33
C THR A 76 14.94 22.82 -0.35
N SER A 77 14.99 24.12 -0.08
CA SER A 77 16.08 24.97 -0.58
C SER A 77 17.43 24.70 0.11
N GLU A 78 17.45 23.99 1.24
CA GLU A 78 18.64 23.80 2.06
C GLU A 78 19.17 22.34 2.14
N GLY A 79 18.67 21.41 1.30
CA GLY A 79 19.18 20.04 1.22
C GLY A 79 18.50 19.04 2.15
N ILE A 80 19.17 17.92 2.45
CA ILE A 80 18.68 16.83 3.30
C ILE A 80 18.83 17.23 4.77
N LEU A 81 17.74 17.26 5.53
CA LEU A 81 17.70 17.64 6.94
C LEU A 81 17.97 16.47 7.88
N SER A 82 17.65 15.25 7.46
CA SER A 82 17.82 14.07 8.30
C SER A 82 19.29 13.81 8.60
N LYS A 83 19.64 13.73 9.89
CA LYS A 83 20.92 13.15 10.28
C LYS A 83 20.89 11.67 9.96
N LEU A 84 21.68 11.24 9.01
CA LEU A 84 21.86 9.82 8.72
C LEU A 84 22.39 9.16 10.00
N SER A 85 21.63 8.18 10.50
CA SER A 85 22.08 7.42 11.67
C SER A 85 23.37 6.69 11.34
N SER A 86 24.24 6.52 12.33
CA SER A 86 25.55 5.86 12.19
C SER A 86 25.49 4.42 11.65
N GLY A 87 24.30 3.85 11.51
CA GLY A 87 24.08 2.50 11.02
C GLY A 87 23.99 2.35 9.50
N ILE A 88 23.93 3.45 8.72
CA ILE A 88 23.78 3.38 7.26
C ILE A 88 24.71 4.34 6.58
N ILE A 89 25.42 3.83 5.59
CA ILE A 89 26.10 4.63 4.56
C ILE A 89 25.30 4.45 3.27
N PRO A 90 24.44 5.43 2.91
CA PRO A 90 23.60 5.30 1.72
C PRO A 90 24.45 5.24 0.46
N LEU A 91 24.00 4.45 -0.50
CA LEU A 91 24.61 4.39 -1.82
C LEU A 91 24.11 5.55 -2.70
N PRO A 92 24.88 5.97 -3.73
CA PRO A 92 24.51 7.09 -4.57
C PRO A 92 23.12 7.02 -5.19
N HIS A 93 22.67 5.84 -5.63
CA HIS A 93 21.31 5.66 -6.17
C HIS A 93 20.25 5.85 -5.08
N GLN A 94 20.48 5.41 -3.84
CA GLN A 94 19.55 5.60 -2.72
C GLN A 94 19.41 7.08 -2.33
N LEU A 95 20.50 7.84 -2.38
CA LEU A 95 20.47 9.29 -2.20
C LEU A 95 19.74 9.99 -3.35
N HIS A 96 19.89 9.50 -4.59
CA HIS A 96 19.15 10.00 -5.73
C HIS A 96 17.63 9.77 -5.55
N VAL A 97 17.22 8.57 -5.11
CA VAL A 97 15.82 8.26 -4.78
C VAL A 97 15.28 9.21 -3.71
N LEU A 98 16.03 9.38 -2.61
CA LEU A 98 15.67 10.31 -1.54
C LEU A 98 15.51 11.74 -2.06
N SER A 99 16.53 12.28 -2.72
CA SER A 99 16.50 13.65 -3.26
C SER A 99 15.29 13.87 -4.18
N ARG A 100 15.03 12.93 -5.07
CA ARG A 100 13.90 13.00 -5.99
C ARG A 100 12.56 12.91 -5.28
N ALA A 101 12.41 12.01 -4.29
CA ALA A 101 11.16 11.84 -3.56
C ALA A 101 10.79 13.09 -2.75
N VAL A 102 11.78 13.81 -2.19
CA VAL A 102 11.53 14.97 -1.34
C VAL A 102 11.60 16.31 -2.07
N SER A 103 11.95 16.31 -3.37
CA SER A 103 12.00 17.51 -4.20
C SER A 103 10.63 17.96 -4.70
N THR A 104 9.60 17.15 -4.55
CA THR A 104 8.23 17.45 -4.99
C THR A 104 7.30 17.67 -3.80
N ASN A 105 6.23 18.44 -4.04
CA ASN A 105 5.21 18.70 -3.02
C ASN A 105 4.33 17.48 -2.71
N SER A 106 4.40 16.43 -3.51
CA SER A 106 3.62 15.20 -3.35
C SER A 106 4.56 14.00 -3.34
N VAL A 107 4.66 13.32 -2.18
CA VAL A 107 5.47 12.11 -2.04
C VAL A 107 4.60 10.90 -2.35
N ARG A 108 4.31 10.70 -3.63
CA ARG A 108 3.56 9.54 -4.13
C ARG A 108 4.33 8.93 -5.30
N TYR A 109 4.99 7.80 -5.04
CA TYR A 109 5.94 7.18 -5.98
C TYR A 109 5.84 5.67 -6.03
N ILE A 110 6.21 5.12 -7.17
CA ILE A 110 6.58 3.72 -7.32
C ILE A 110 8.11 3.66 -7.26
N LEU A 111 8.67 3.02 -6.22
CA LEU A 111 10.07 2.68 -6.12
C LEU A 111 10.28 1.33 -6.81
N ALA A 112 10.89 1.37 -7.99
CA ALA A 112 10.95 0.25 -8.92
C ALA A 112 12.38 -0.29 -9.14
N ASP A 113 13.26 -0.05 -8.21
CA ASP A 113 14.65 -0.51 -8.24
C ASP A 113 14.73 -2.05 -8.28
N GLU A 114 15.72 -2.59 -8.98
CA GLU A 114 15.90 -4.03 -9.08
C GLU A 114 16.07 -4.68 -7.71
N VAL A 115 15.76 -5.98 -7.62
CA VAL A 115 15.91 -6.77 -6.39
C VAL A 115 17.34 -6.68 -5.86
N GLY A 116 17.50 -6.36 -4.57
CA GLY A 116 18.79 -6.27 -3.91
C GLY A 116 19.49 -4.90 -3.98
N LEU A 117 18.84 -3.87 -4.53
CA LEU A 117 19.33 -2.49 -4.49
C LEU A 117 18.93 -1.74 -3.20
N GLY A 118 18.08 -2.35 -2.37
CA GLY A 118 17.77 -1.81 -1.04
C GLY A 118 16.54 -0.90 -1.02
N LYS A 119 15.45 -1.25 -1.70
CA LYS A 119 14.19 -0.50 -1.66
C LYS A 119 13.67 -0.20 -0.24
N THR A 120 13.84 -1.12 0.71
CA THR A 120 13.55 -0.87 2.14
C THR A 120 14.38 0.26 2.70
N ILE A 121 15.68 0.33 2.31
CA ILE A 121 16.59 1.42 2.72
C ILE A 121 16.14 2.75 2.12
N GLU A 122 15.79 2.76 0.85
CA GLU A 122 15.25 3.95 0.17
C GLU A 122 14.00 4.47 0.86
N ALA A 123 13.03 3.58 1.14
CA ALA A 123 11.83 3.93 1.87
C ALA A 123 12.15 4.44 3.28
N GLY A 124 13.07 3.80 3.99
CA GLY A 124 13.52 4.23 5.31
C GLY A 124 14.20 5.60 5.30
N LEU A 125 15.03 5.91 4.28
CA LEU A 125 15.61 7.24 4.11
C LEU A 125 14.54 8.32 3.89
N ILE A 126 13.54 8.03 3.06
CA ILE A 126 12.40 8.93 2.83
C ILE A 126 11.62 9.14 4.13
N VAL A 127 11.33 8.07 4.87
CA VAL A 127 10.67 8.16 6.18
C VAL A 127 11.43 9.07 7.13
N LYS A 128 12.75 8.87 7.25
CA LYS A 128 13.60 9.70 8.13
C LYS A 128 13.54 11.17 7.73
N GLU A 129 13.65 11.47 6.47
CA GLU A 129 13.63 12.84 5.97
C GLU A 129 12.27 13.51 6.22
N LEU A 130 11.17 12.82 5.89
CA LEU A 130 9.83 13.36 6.13
C LEU A 130 9.54 13.56 7.62
N LYS A 131 10.04 12.67 8.50
CA LYS A 131 9.96 12.85 9.96
C LYS A 131 10.79 14.02 10.44
N ALA A 132 12.04 14.17 9.94
CA ALA A 132 12.90 15.30 10.29
C ALA A 132 12.28 16.65 9.89
N ARG A 133 11.54 16.68 8.80
CA ARG A 133 10.75 17.84 8.35
C ARG A 133 9.43 18.04 9.13
N GLY A 134 9.08 17.12 10.02
CA GLY A 134 7.82 17.15 10.76
C GLY A 134 6.58 16.95 9.89
N LEU A 135 6.73 16.32 8.72
CA LEU A 135 5.66 16.12 7.74
C LEU A 135 4.86 14.85 8.00
N ILE A 136 5.46 13.86 8.64
CA ILE A 136 4.82 12.59 8.97
C ILE A 136 5.08 12.20 10.42
N LYS A 137 4.08 11.57 11.01
CA LYS A 137 4.13 10.93 12.32
C LYS A 137 3.57 9.52 12.24
N ARG A 138 2.40 9.38 11.59
CA ARG A 138 1.66 8.14 11.48
C ARG A 138 1.99 7.40 10.20
N ILE A 139 2.55 6.19 10.33
CA ILE A 139 3.09 5.43 9.20
C ILE A 139 2.54 4.01 9.22
N LEU A 140 2.00 3.56 8.10
CA LEU A 140 1.60 2.18 7.88
C LEU A 140 2.49 1.53 6.82
N VAL A 141 3.11 0.42 7.17
CA VAL A 141 3.79 -0.47 6.22
C VAL A 141 2.92 -1.71 6.00
N VAL A 142 2.56 -1.95 4.74
CA VAL A 142 1.83 -3.13 4.30
C VAL A 142 2.76 -3.99 3.45
N CYS A 143 3.09 -5.18 3.92
CA CYS A 143 4.05 -6.06 3.24
C CYS A 143 3.57 -7.52 3.23
N PRO A 144 4.18 -8.40 2.39
CA PRO A 144 3.97 -9.84 2.51
C PRO A 144 4.31 -10.34 3.91
N THR A 145 3.57 -11.34 4.41
CA THR A 145 3.76 -11.92 5.75
C THR A 145 5.22 -12.31 6.03
N GLY A 146 5.91 -12.89 5.04
CA GLY A 146 7.31 -13.28 5.17
C GLY A 146 8.32 -12.13 5.32
N LEU A 147 7.92 -10.89 5.05
CA LEU A 147 8.78 -9.71 5.14
C LEU A 147 8.51 -8.85 6.39
N VAL A 148 7.48 -9.16 7.15
CA VAL A 148 7.07 -8.37 8.34
C VAL A 148 8.22 -8.23 9.35
N THR A 149 8.84 -9.35 9.72
CA THR A 149 9.95 -9.36 10.67
C THR A 149 11.17 -8.62 10.12
N GLN A 150 11.48 -8.81 8.83
CA GLN A 150 12.60 -8.12 8.18
C GLN A 150 12.38 -6.60 8.20
N TRP A 151 11.17 -6.12 7.86
CA TRP A 151 10.83 -4.69 7.92
C TRP A 151 11.03 -4.12 9.32
N GLY A 152 10.54 -4.83 10.36
CA GLY A 152 10.68 -4.40 11.75
C GLY A 152 12.14 -4.28 12.17
N ILE A 153 12.95 -5.30 11.87
CA ILE A 153 14.38 -5.31 12.19
C ILE A 153 15.13 -4.21 11.42
N GLU A 154 14.92 -4.10 10.11
CA GLU A 154 15.61 -3.10 9.30
C GLU A 154 15.30 -1.66 9.73
N MET A 155 14.05 -1.37 10.09
CA MET A 155 13.66 -0.05 10.55
C MET A 155 14.22 0.26 11.94
N ASP A 156 14.26 -0.70 12.86
CA ASP A 156 14.84 -0.50 14.21
C ASP A 156 16.38 -0.38 14.14
N GLU A 157 17.06 -1.35 13.55
CA GLU A 157 18.53 -1.40 13.55
C GLU A 157 19.18 -0.31 12.71
N LYS A 158 18.61 -0.03 11.52
CA LYS A 158 19.22 0.90 10.57
C LYS A 158 18.75 2.34 10.77
N PHE A 159 17.50 2.53 11.18
CA PHE A 159 16.89 3.86 11.28
C PHE A 159 16.54 4.27 12.72
N GLY A 160 16.59 3.33 13.68
CA GLY A 160 16.17 3.56 15.06
C GLY A 160 14.65 3.83 15.17
N ASP A 161 13.88 3.36 14.21
CA ASP A 161 12.43 3.53 14.14
C ASP A 161 11.73 2.21 14.48
N LYS A 162 11.05 2.21 15.63
CA LYS A 162 10.32 1.03 16.11
C LYS A 162 8.90 1.03 15.57
N PHE A 163 8.57 -0.02 14.84
CA PHE A 163 7.25 -0.27 14.32
C PHE A 163 6.53 -1.33 15.13
N HIS A 164 5.26 -1.10 15.37
CA HIS A 164 4.39 -2.10 16.00
C HIS A 164 3.84 -3.05 14.94
N VAL A 165 4.06 -4.35 15.14
CA VAL A 165 3.53 -5.38 14.22
C VAL A 165 2.13 -5.75 14.68
N ILE A 166 1.13 -5.65 13.77
CA ILE A 166 -0.24 -6.09 14.04
C ILE A 166 -0.55 -7.28 13.17
N LEU A 167 -0.52 -8.47 13.78
CA LEU A 167 -0.95 -9.71 13.14
C LEU A 167 -2.46 -9.92 13.33
N PRO A 168 -3.11 -10.85 12.59
CA PRO A 168 -4.53 -11.15 12.74
C PRO A 168 -4.94 -11.55 14.16
N GLU A 169 -4.03 -12.21 14.87
CA GLU A 169 -4.22 -12.67 16.25
C GLU A 169 -4.23 -11.49 17.23
N ASP A 170 -3.30 -10.55 17.02
CA ASP A 170 -3.16 -9.34 17.83
C ASP A 170 -4.36 -8.41 17.67
N TYR A 171 -4.90 -8.31 16.45
CA TYR A 171 -6.06 -7.46 16.14
C TYR A 171 -7.23 -7.74 17.09
N ASN A 172 -7.62 -9.01 17.25
CA ASN A 172 -8.72 -9.37 18.12
C ASN A 172 -8.45 -9.11 19.61
N THR A 173 -7.19 -9.21 20.02
CA THR A 173 -6.76 -8.96 21.40
C THR A 173 -6.78 -7.47 21.71
N ILE A 174 -6.16 -6.67 20.85
CA ILE A 174 -6.08 -5.20 20.99
C ILE A 174 -7.49 -4.59 20.95
N ARG A 175 -8.34 -5.08 20.03
CA ARG A 175 -9.73 -4.64 19.90
C ARG A 175 -10.54 -4.78 21.20
N LYS A 176 -10.32 -5.86 21.96
CA LYS A 176 -11.05 -6.13 23.22
C LYS A 176 -10.63 -5.20 24.33
N ILE A 177 -9.41 -4.68 24.30
CA ILE A 177 -8.84 -3.82 25.35
C ILE A 177 -8.92 -2.32 25.00
N THR A 178 -9.33 -1.98 23.76
CA THR A 178 -9.53 -0.60 23.34
C THR A 178 -11.01 -0.21 23.48
N ASP A 179 -11.29 0.91 24.12
CA ASP A 179 -12.64 1.38 24.46
C ASP A 179 -13.52 1.61 23.22
N ASN A 180 -12.92 1.99 22.09
CA ASN A 180 -13.62 2.32 20.84
C ASN A 180 -13.39 1.28 19.72
N GLY A 181 -12.67 0.18 19.99
CA GLY A 181 -12.34 -0.84 19.00
C GLY A 181 -11.35 -0.40 17.91
N ASP A 182 -10.77 0.80 18.03
CA ASP A 182 -9.80 1.31 17.07
C ASP A 182 -8.40 0.73 17.34
N VAL A 183 -8.09 -0.36 16.68
CA VAL A 183 -6.84 -1.10 16.85
C VAL A 183 -5.65 -0.33 16.29
N TYR A 184 -5.80 0.23 15.10
CA TYR A 184 -4.70 0.90 14.38
C TYR A 184 -4.44 2.31 14.90
N GLY A 185 -5.45 2.98 15.46
CA GLY A 185 -5.32 4.30 16.07
C GLY A 185 -4.42 4.35 17.30
N GLN A 186 -4.14 3.19 17.93
CA GLN A 186 -3.30 3.11 19.14
C GLN A 186 -1.80 3.35 18.85
N PHE A 187 -1.36 3.18 17.62
CA PHE A 187 0.07 3.17 17.27
C PHE A 187 0.38 4.17 16.15
N ASP A 188 1.44 4.93 16.31
CA ASP A 188 1.90 5.89 15.30
C ASP A 188 2.62 5.20 14.13
N GLN A 189 3.26 4.05 14.36
CA GLN A 189 4.03 3.33 13.35
C GLN A 189 3.66 1.84 13.38
N VAL A 190 3.09 1.35 12.28
CA VAL A 190 2.55 -0.01 12.20
C VAL A 190 3.08 -0.74 10.97
N ILE A 191 3.38 -2.03 11.16
CA ILE A 191 3.58 -2.99 10.08
C ILE A 191 2.43 -4.00 10.12
N SER A 192 1.78 -4.22 8.98
CA SER A 192 0.69 -5.18 8.87
C SER A 192 0.86 -6.09 7.66
N PRO A 193 0.65 -7.41 7.79
CA PRO A 193 0.71 -8.32 6.66
C PRO A 193 -0.43 -8.01 5.67
N MET A 194 -0.10 -7.94 4.37
CA MET A 194 -1.07 -7.63 3.30
C MET A 194 -2.24 -8.62 3.30
N ASP A 195 -1.96 -9.91 3.45
CA ASP A 195 -3.00 -10.94 3.41
C ASP A 195 -3.90 -10.92 4.66
N SER A 196 -3.46 -10.28 5.74
CA SER A 196 -4.24 -10.12 6.97
C SER A 196 -5.27 -9.00 6.88
N ILE A 197 -5.03 -8.00 6.06
CA ILE A 197 -5.88 -6.80 5.94
C ILE A 197 -6.74 -6.80 4.67
N LYS A 198 -6.49 -7.69 3.72
CA LYS A 198 -7.34 -7.80 2.53
C LYS A 198 -8.76 -8.21 2.90
N PRO A 199 -9.78 -7.75 2.16
CA PRO A 199 -11.15 -8.22 2.35
C PRO A 199 -11.25 -9.74 2.19
N LEU A 200 -12.01 -10.37 3.09
CA LEU A 200 -12.35 -11.80 2.96
C LEU A 200 -13.43 -11.94 1.89
N GLU A 201 -13.21 -12.86 0.95
CA GLU A 201 -14.21 -13.20 -0.07
C GLU A 201 -15.14 -14.31 0.41
N LYS A 202 -14.57 -15.33 1.06
CA LYS A 202 -15.32 -16.48 1.61
C LYS A 202 -14.70 -16.97 2.90
N ARG A 203 -15.54 -17.47 3.82
CA ARG A 203 -15.11 -18.18 5.02
C ARG A 203 -16.12 -19.25 5.37
N ILE A 204 -15.63 -20.49 5.60
CA ILE A 204 -16.48 -21.64 5.94
C ILE A 204 -17.25 -21.33 7.23
N GLY A 205 -18.59 -21.54 7.19
CA GLY A 205 -19.48 -21.32 8.33
C GLY A 205 -19.87 -19.85 8.57
N TRP A 206 -19.55 -18.95 7.66
CA TRP A 206 -19.96 -17.53 7.71
C TRP A 206 -20.97 -17.23 6.62
N THR A 207 -22.00 -16.42 6.95
CA THR A 207 -22.90 -15.82 5.97
C THR A 207 -22.21 -14.66 5.25
N GLU A 208 -22.73 -14.29 4.08
CA GLU A 208 -22.21 -13.14 3.32
C GLU A 208 -22.30 -11.84 4.13
N GLU A 209 -23.41 -11.61 4.81
CA GLU A 209 -23.60 -10.44 5.70
C GLU A 209 -22.54 -10.36 6.81
N ARG A 210 -22.18 -11.51 7.40
CA ARG A 210 -21.15 -11.58 8.44
C ARG A 210 -19.76 -11.30 7.89
N ILE A 211 -19.46 -11.75 6.67
CA ILE A 211 -18.21 -11.47 5.97
C ILE A 211 -18.12 -9.96 5.64
N GLU A 212 -19.22 -9.39 5.15
CA GLU A 212 -19.30 -7.98 4.82
C GLU A 212 -19.09 -7.11 6.05
N SER A 213 -19.80 -7.35 7.14
CA SER A 213 -19.62 -6.62 8.41
C SER A 213 -18.20 -6.73 8.97
N TYR A 214 -17.60 -7.92 8.91
CA TYR A 214 -16.22 -8.14 9.35
C TYR A 214 -15.21 -7.38 8.48
N ASN A 215 -15.41 -7.35 7.16
CA ASN A 215 -14.56 -6.62 6.24
C ASN A 215 -14.69 -5.10 6.45
N GLU A 216 -15.92 -4.62 6.57
CA GLU A 216 -16.20 -3.21 6.82
C GLU A 216 -15.50 -2.72 8.06
N GLU A 217 -15.66 -3.41 9.17
CA GLU A 217 -15.06 -3.03 10.45
C GLU A 217 -13.53 -2.95 10.38
N ARG A 218 -12.89 -3.97 9.81
CA ARG A 218 -11.42 -4.04 9.74
C ARG A 218 -10.84 -3.02 8.78
N ILE A 219 -11.40 -2.91 7.59
CA ILE A 219 -10.95 -1.94 6.59
C ILE A 219 -11.16 -0.53 7.12
N TYR A 220 -12.31 -0.29 7.74
CA TYR A 220 -12.64 0.97 8.35
C TYR A 220 -11.61 1.40 9.40
N SER A 221 -11.26 0.52 10.34
CA SER A 221 -10.25 0.78 11.37
C SER A 221 -8.89 1.17 10.76
N ILE A 222 -8.46 0.50 9.67
CA ILE A 222 -7.19 0.83 9.01
C ILE A 222 -7.26 2.18 8.29
N ILE A 223 -8.32 2.43 7.52
CA ILE A 223 -8.41 3.62 6.65
C ILE A 223 -8.58 4.89 7.46
N ASN A 224 -9.35 4.83 8.54
CA ASN A 224 -9.67 6.01 9.34
C ASN A 224 -8.68 6.29 10.48
N SER A 225 -7.60 5.53 10.56
CA SER A 225 -6.54 5.77 11.57
C SER A 225 -5.70 7.02 11.30
N GLY A 226 -5.92 7.74 10.19
CA GLY A 226 -5.25 9.02 9.91
C GLY A 226 -3.76 8.88 9.60
N TRP A 227 -3.41 8.01 8.66
CA TRP A 227 -2.04 7.81 8.22
C TRP A 227 -1.50 9.01 7.45
N ASP A 228 -0.28 9.43 7.79
CA ASP A 228 0.44 10.44 7.01
C ASP A 228 1.14 9.80 5.81
N LEU A 229 1.69 8.60 6.00
CA LEU A 229 2.39 7.84 4.96
C LEU A 229 1.95 6.38 4.99
N ILE A 230 1.64 5.85 3.81
CA ILE A 230 1.46 4.41 3.60
C ILE A 230 2.54 3.90 2.66
N ILE A 231 3.19 2.81 3.06
CA ILE A 231 4.18 2.07 2.27
C ILE A 231 3.60 0.70 1.96
N ILE A 232 3.53 0.35 0.68
CA ILE A 232 3.07 -0.98 0.24
C ILE A 232 4.25 -1.68 -0.42
N ASP A 233 4.75 -2.73 0.23
CA ASP A 233 5.82 -3.55 -0.33
C ASP A 233 5.26 -4.68 -1.20
N GLU A 234 6.04 -5.10 -2.20
CA GLU A 234 5.59 -5.99 -3.27
C GLU A 234 4.27 -5.52 -3.89
N ALA A 235 4.19 -4.23 -4.17
CA ALA A 235 2.98 -3.53 -4.58
C ALA A 235 2.34 -4.08 -5.88
N HIS A 236 3.09 -4.84 -6.70
CA HIS A 236 2.51 -5.57 -7.83
C HIS A 236 1.37 -6.54 -7.40
N ARG A 237 1.38 -7.00 -6.14
CA ARG A 237 0.32 -7.87 -5.61
C ARG A 237 -1.01 -7.15 -5.42
N VAL A 238 -1.01 -5.85 -5.12
CA VAL A 238 -2.24 -5.05 -5.01
C VAL A 238 -2.74 -4.55 -6.36
N ALA A 239 -1.94 -4.61 -7.40
CA ALA A 239 -2.40 -4.34 -8.76
C ALA A 239 -3.34 -5.44 -9.29
N GLY A 240 -3.25 -6.65 -8.72
CA GLY A 240 -4.12 -7.79 -9.03
C GLY A 240 -3.87 -8.40 -10.41
N SER A 241 -4.24 -9.67 -10.55
CA SER A 241 -4.56 -10.27 -11.84
C SER A 241 -6.04 -10.06 -12.14
N THR A 242 -6.50 -10.35 -13.34
CA THR A 242 -7.88 -10.13 -13.82
C THR A 242 -8.99 -10.72 -12.92
N GLY A 243 -8.64 -11.55 -11.93
CA GLY A 243 -9.56 -12.16 -10.95
C GLY A 243 -9.41 -11.67 -9.50
N GLU A 244 -8.42 -10.80 -9.17
CA GLU A 244 -8.16 -10.40 -7.78
C GLU A 244 -8.69 -8.99 -7.45
N VAL A 245 -10.01 -8.83 -7.51
CA VAL A 245 -10.69 -7.56 -7.23
C VAL A 245 -10.44 -7.09 -5.79
N ALA A 246 -10.40 -8.00 -4.82
CA ALA A 246 -10.24 -7.69 -3.39
C ALA A 246 -8.90 -7.00 -3.07
N ARG A 247 -7.80 -7.46 -3.67
CA ARG A 247 -6.48 -6.85 -3.45
C ARG A 247 -6.38 -5.46 -4.08
N TYR A 248 -6.92 -5.28 -5.28
CA TYR A 248 -6.94 -3.96 -5.92
C TYR A 248 -7.83 -2.98 -5.13
N LYS A 249 -8.99 -3.45 -4.65
CA LYS A 249 -9.87 -2.65 -3.78
C LYS A 249 -9.11 -2.20 -2.51
N LEU A 250 -8.37 -3.11 -1.87
CA LEU A 250 -7.52 -2.76 -0.73
C LEU A 250 -6.48 -1.70 -1.11
N GLY A 251 -5.75 -1.90 -2.21
CA GLY A 251 -4.76 -0.92 -2.70
C GLY A 251 -5.34 0.46 -2.92
N SER A 252 -6.52 0.55 -3.54
CA SER A 252 -7.23 1.81 -3.79
C SER A 252 -7.66 2.50 -2.49
N LEU A 253 -8.18 1.74 -1.53
CA LEU A 253 -8.59 2.27 -0.23
C LEU A 253 -7.39 2.79 0.57
N LEU A 254 -6.28 2.03 0.60
CA LEU A 254 -5.04 2.47 1.26
C LEU A 254 -4.45 3.71 0.58
N SER A 255 -4.48 3.76 -0.76
CA SER A 255 -4.02 4.92 -1.52
C SER A 255 -4.80 6.19 -1.19
N ALA A 256 -6.11 6.07 -0.96
CA ALA A 256 -6.98 7.19 -0.59
C ALA A 256 -6.83 7.60 0.89
N ALA A 257 -6.36 6.69 1.76
CA ALA A 257 -6.28 6.89 3.19
C ALA A 257 -5.06 7.71 3.65
N SER A 258 -4.14 8.06 2.75
CA SER A 258 -2.92 8.78 3.11
C SER A 258 -2.52 9.79 2.04
N PRO A 259 -2.04 10.99 2.42
CA PRO A 259 -1.50 11.96 1.47
C PRO A 259 -0.20 11.48 0.82
N TYR A 260 0.64 10.74 1.54
CA TYR A 260 1.89 10.20 1.03
C TYR A 260 1.82 8.70 0.80
N LEU A 261 2.34 8.23 -0.31
CA LEU A 261 2.29 6.83 -0.72
C LEU A 261 3.59 6.38 -1.37
N LEU A 262 4.17 5.29 -0.87
CA LEU A 262 5.29 4.61 -1.52
C LEU A 262 4.88 3.19 -1.90
N LEU A 263 4.95 2.88 -3.17
CA LEU A 263 4.71 1.54 -3.72
C LEU A 263 6.06 0.91 -4.09
N LEU A 264 6.48 -0.11 -3.38
CA LEU A 264 7.76 -0.78 -3.62
C LEU A 264 7.51 -2.04 -4.46
N THR A 265 8.20 -2.16 -5.59
CA THR A 265 8.14 -3.37 -6.42
C THR A 265 9.34 -3.45 -7.35
N ALA A 266 9.95 -4.61 -7.46
CA ALA A 266 11.03 -4.82 -8.44
C ALA A 266 10.50 -5.07 -9.87
N THR A 267 9.23 -5.42 -9.99
CA THR A 267 8.58 -5.78 -11.25
C THR A 267 7.31 -4.96 -11.48
N PRO A 268 7.44 -3.63 -11.69
CA PRO A 268 6.28 -2.77 -11.89
C PRO A 268 5.51 -3.14 -13.18
N HIS A 269 6.23 -3.67 -14.17
CA HIS A 269 5.70 -4.07 -15.47
C HIS A 269 6.22 -5.46 -15.84
N ASN A 270 5.34 -6.46 -15.84
CA ASN A 270 5.65 -7.84 -16.22
C ASN A 270 5.16 -8.16 -17.65
N GLY A 271 5.31 -7.20 -18.58
CA GLY A 271 4.88 -7.33 -19.98
C GLY A 271 3.39 -7.09 -20.25
N LYS A 272 2.58 -6.89 -19.19
CA LYS A 272 1.14 -6.62 -19.30
C LYS A 272 0.85 -5.19 -18.87
N THR A 273 0.26 -4.38 -19.75
CA THR A 273 -0.01 -2.96 -19.48
C THR A 273 -1.13 -2.74 -18.45
N GLU A 274 -2.12 -3.64 -18.40
CA GLU A 274 -3.27 -3.48 -17.50
C GLU A 274 -2.90 -3.54 -15.99
N PRO A 275 -2.13 -4.51 -15.49
CA PRO A 275 -1.66 -4.50 -14.11
C PRO A 275 -0.83 -3.27 -13.77
N PHE A 276 -0.02 -2.79 -14.71
CA PHE A 276 0.76 -1.59 -14.52
C PHE A 276 -0.13 -0.33 -14.45
N LEU A 277 -1.15 -0.23 -15.31
CA LEU A 277 -2.14 0.85 -15.21
C LEU A 277 -2.81 0.87 -13.84
N ARG A 278 -3.21 -0.28 -13.31
CA ARG A 278 -3.79 -0.37 -11.97
C ARG A 278 -2.81 0.08 -10.90
N LEU A 279 -1.56 -0.29 -11.01
CA LEU A 279 -0.52 0.10 -10.07
C LEU A 279 -0.28 1.62 -10.08
N ILE A 280 -0.11 2.21 -11.27
CA ILE A 280 0.17 3.65 -11.40
C ILE A 280 -1.05 4.51 -10.99
N ARG A 281 -2.27 4.01 -11.19
CA ARG A 281 -3.50 4.67 -10.74
C ARG A 281 -3.58 4.77 -9.22
N LEU A 282 -2.95 3.88 -8.46
CA LEU A 282 -2.85 4.05 -7.01
C LEU A 282 -2.02 5.28 -6.63
N VAL A 283 -1.07 5.66 -7.45
CA VAL A 283 -0.27 6.87 -7.23
C VAL A 283 -1.04 8.12 -7.63
N ASP A 284 -1.61 8.12 -8.84
CA ASP A 284 -2.42 9.24 -9.34
C ASP A 284 -3.50 8.73 -10.31
N GLU A 285 -4.72 8.61 -9.83
CA GLU A 285 -5.83 8.12 -10.64
C GLU A 285 -6.24 9.12 -11.72
N LYS A 286 -6.11 10.43 -11.46
CA LYS A 286 -6.51 11.48 -12.40
C LYS A 286 -5.54 11.60 -13.56
N ALA A 287 -4.25 11.41 -13.31
CA ALA A 287 -3.23 11.42 -14.34
C ALA A 287 -3.33 10.19 -15.28
N PHE A 288 -3.83 9.06 -14.77
CA PHE A 288 -3.90 7.79 -15.52
C PHE A 288 -5.34 7.25 -15.63
N PRO A 289 -6.25 7.93 -16.33
CA PRO A 289 -7.64 7.51 -16.46
C PRO A 289 -7.82 6.22 -17.28
N ASN A 290 -6.89 5.93 -18.21
CA ASN A 290 -6.96 4.79 -19.11
C ASN A 290 -5.57 4.38 -19.63
N MET A 291 -5.51 3.29 -20.40
CA MET A 291 -4.28 2.73 -20.97
C MET A 291 -3.51 3.69 -21.89
N ARG A 292 -4.18 4.64 -22.54
CA ARG A 292 -3.53 5.61 -23.45
C ARG A 292 -2.68 6.62 -22.72
N ALA A 293 -2.99 6.87 -21.43
CA ALA A 293 -2.21 7.75 -20.57
C ALA A 293 -0.91 7.10 -20.06
N VAL A 294 -0.74 5.77 -20.25
CA VAL A 294 0.46 5.05 -19.81
C VAL A 294 1.54 5.16 -20.87
N VAL A 295 2.12 6.35 -21.00
CA VAL A 295 3.27 6.63 -21.85
C VAL A 295 4.47 7.03 -21.01
N LYS A 296 5.68 6.79 -21.52
CA LYS A 296 6.93 6.94 -20.75
C LYS A 296 7.07 8.32 -20.12
N GLU A 297 6.74 9.37 -20.85
CA GLU A 297 6.86 10.78 -20.42
C GLU A 297 5.92 11.10 -19.27
N GLN A 298 4.69 10.56 -19.28
CA GLN A 298 3.70 10.75 -18.21
C GLN A 298 3.99 9.88 -16.99
N VAL A 299 4.56 8.70 -17.18
CA VAL A 299 4.91 7.76 -16.10
C VAL A 299 6.19 8.17 -15.36
N ALA A 300 7.15 8.75 -16.08
CA ALA A 300 8.47 9.10 -15.55
C ALA A 300 8.45 9.95 -14.25
N PRO A 301 7.53 10.92 -14.05
CA PRO A 301 7.45 11.67 -12.79
C PRO A 301 7.09 10.82 -11.57
N TYR A 302 6.42 9.70 -11.75
CA TYR A 302 5.83 8.87 -10.68
C TYR A 302 6.63 7.60 -10.37
N VAL A 303 7.60 7.24 -11.22
CA VAL A 303 8.40 6.02 -11.06
C VAL A 303 9.86 6.38 -10.88
N ILE A 304 10.46 5.87 -9.82
CA ILE A 304 11.90 5.95 -9.57
C ILE A 304 12.45 4.55 -9.74
N ARG A 305 13.40 4.38 -10.65
CA ARG A 305 13.96 3.08 -10.98
C ARG A 305 15.45 3.19 -11.26
N THR A 306 16.22 2.34 -10.59
CA THR A 306 17.64 2.09 -10.85
C THR A 306 17.85 0.65 -11.27
N GLU A 307 18.68 0.43 -12.27
CA GLU A 307 19.09 -0.90 -12.69
C GLU A 307 20.46 -1.25 -12.07
N LYS A 308 20.68 -2.52 -11.77
CA LYS A 308 21.96 -2.99 -11.18
C LYS A 308 23.19 -2.58 -11.99
N ARG A 309 23.07 -2.47 -13.31
CA ARG A 309 24.16 -2.03 -14.18
C ARG A 309 24.54 -0.56 -14.00
N GLU A 310 23.65 0.24 -13.43
CA GLU A 310 23.82 1.68 -13.20
C GLU A 310 24.24 1.99 -11.75
N ALA A 311 24.10 0.99 -10.86
CA ALA A 311 24.43 1.15 -9.46
C ALA A 311 25.94 1.18 -9.23
N ILE A 312 26.39 2.24 -8.60
CA ILE A 312 27.80 2.47 -8.25
C ILE A 312 27.98 2.56 -6.72
N ASP A 313 29.19 2.27 -6.26
CA ASP A 313 29.59 2.51 -4.87
C ASP A 313 29.91 4.01 -4.64
N ASN A 314 30.25 4.37 -3.42
CA ASN A 314 30.63 5.75 -3.05
C ASN A 314 31.95 6.24 -3.67
N ASN A 315 32.74 5.35 -4.28
CA ASN A 315 33.94 5.66 -5.00
C ASN A 315 33.72 5.74 -6.53
N GLY A 316 32.50 5.52 -6.99
CA GLY A 316 32.13 5.54 -8.42
C GLY A 316 32.36 4.21 -9.14
N ASN A 317 32.72 3.13 -8.44
CA ASN A 317 32.92 1.82 -9.07
C ASN A 317 31.56 1.09 -9.24
N PRO A 318 31.40 0.28 -10.30
CA PRO A 318 30.22 -0.54 -10.45
C PRO A 318 29.99 -1.46 -9.23
N LEU A 319 28.80 -1.39 -8.65
CA LEU A 319 28.44 -2.20 -7.47
C LEU A 319 28.29 -3.68 -7.81
N PHE A 320 27.90 -3.97 -9.05
CA PHE A 320 27.68 -5.32 -9.54
C PHE A 320 28.56 -5.63 -10.73
N LYS A 321 29.09 -6.85 -10.77
CA LYS A 321 29.82 -7.35 -11.94
C LYS A 321 28.85 -7.56 -13.11
N LYS A 322 29.37 -7.42 -14.35
CA LYS A 322 28.60 -7.68 -15.57
C LYS A 322 28.09 -9.12 -15.54
N ARG A 323 26.80 -9.28 -15.74
CA ARG A 323 26.15 -10.60 -15.84
C ARG A 323 26.43 -11.18 -17.24
N ASN A 324 27.04 -12.35 -17.25
CA ASN A 324 27.18 -13.17 -18.46
C ASN A 324 26.23 -14.36 -18.35
N THR A 325 25.45 -14.58 -19.38
CA THR A 325 24.53 -15.74 -19.43
C THR A 325 25.11 -16.73 -20.44
N HIS A 326 25.39 -17.92 -19.95
CA HIS A 326 25.80 -19.04 -20.80
C HIS A 326 24.66 -20.05 -20.85
N ILE A 327 24.19 -20.34 -22.06
CA ILE A 327 23.22 -21.41 -22.28
C ILE A 327 24.01 -22.69 -22.49
N ILE A 328 23.84 -23.64 -21.62
CA ILE A 328 24.47 -24.95 -21.72
C ILE A 328 23.37 -25.93 -22.15
N GLU A 329 23.49 -26.45 -23.34
CA GLU A 329 22.61 -27.52 -23.82
C GLU A 329 23.06 -28.86 -23.21
N LEU A 330 22.19 -29.47 -22.44
CA LEU A 330 22.43 -30.79 -21.85
C LEU A 330 21.81 -31.85 -22.73
N HIS A 331 22.68 -32.67 -23.33
CA HIS A 331 22.23 -33.81 -24.13
C HIS A 331 22.11 -35.06 -23.24
N TRP A 332 21.01 -35.80 -23.42
CA TRP A 332 20.83 -37.07 -22.76
C TRP A 332 21.72 -38.13 -23.39
N GLU A 333 22.63 -38.71 -22.60
CA GLU A 333 23.46 -39.88 -23.02
C GLU A 333 22.77 -41.17 -22.52
N GLU A 334 23.18 -42.31 -23.05
CA GLU A 334 22.62 -43.61 -22.68
C GLU A 334 22.71 -43.89 -21.18
N ARG A 335 23.78 -43.46 -20.49
CA ARG A 335 23.97 -43.53 -19.06
C ARG A 335 22.93 -42.74 -18.23
N HIS A 336 22.24 -41.80 -18.86
CA HIS A 336 21.21 -40.96 -18.22
C HIS A 336 19.78 -41.48 -18.47
N SER A 337 19.63 -42.72 -18.95
CA SER A 337 18.31 -43.27 -19.31
C SER A 337 17.28 -43.27 -18.18
N MET A 338 17.73 -43.58 -16.94
CA MET A 338 16.85 -43.54 -15.76
C MET A 338 16.45 -42.12 -15.39
N GLN A 339 17.36 -41.17 -15.43
CA GLN A 339 17.10 -39.76 -15.15
C GLN A 339 16.17 -39.16 -16.20
N ARG A 340 16.35 -39.54 -17.48
CA ARG A 340 15.45 -39.11 -18.56
C ARG A 340 14.03 -39.61 -18.34
N LYS A 341 13.88 -40.93 -17.99
CA LYS A 341 12.55 -41.47 -17.66
C LYS A 341 11.89 -40.75 -16.50
N LEU A 342 12.63 -40.44 -15.43
CA LEU A 342 12.12 -39.69 -14.28
C LEU A 342 11.69 -38.28 -14.73
N TYR A 343 12.50 -37.59 -15.50
CA TYR A 343 12.19 -36.27 -16.01
C TYR A 343 10.92 -36.26 -16.87
N ASP A 344 10.80 -37.23 -17.79
CA ASP A 344 9.63 -37.38 -18.65
C ASP A 344 8.35 -37.69 -17.85
N MET A 345 8.45 -38.54 -16.81
CA MET A 345 7.34 -38.85 -15.91
C MET A 345 6.88 -37.63 -15.12
N VAL A 346 7.81 -36.86 -14.54
CA VAL A 346 7.50 -35.65 -13.78
C VAL A 346 6.90 -34.60 -14.70
N SER A 347 7.50 -34.35 -15.85
CA SER A 347 7.01 -33.38 -16.84
C SER A 347 5.61 -33.72 -17.35
N SER A 348 5.36 -35.00 -17.60
CA SER A 348 4.04 -35.50 -18.02
C SER A 348 2.99 -35.35 -16.90
N SER A 349 3.37 -35.64 -15.65
CA SER A 349 2.49 -35.48 -14.48
C SER A 349 2.12 -34.01 -14.24
N VAL A 350 3.11 -33.13 -14.28
CA VAL A 350 2.90 -31.67 -14.13
C VAL A 350 2.01 -31.13 -15.26
N SER A 351 2.27 -31.52 -16.50
CA SER A 351 1.48 -31.09 -17.66
C SER A 351 0.02 -31.58 -17.57
N LYS A 352 -0.21 -32.81 -17.13
CA LYS A 352 -1.57 -33.36 -16.92
C LYS A 352 -2.31 -32.61 -15.80
N SER A 353 -1.64 -32.38 -14.66
CA SER A 353 -2.23 -31.64 -13.53
C SER A 353 -2.54 -30.20 -13.92
N TYR A 354 -1.68 -29.54 -14.68
CA TYR A 354 -1.90 -28.19 -15.18
C TYR A 354 -3.10 -28.10 -16.12
N ASN A 355 -3.21 -29.06 -17.05
CA ASN A 355 -4.33 -29.11 -18.01
C ASN A 355 -5.67 -29.44 -17.32
N GLN A 356 -5.66 -30.27 -16.25
CA GLN A 356 -6.83 -30.55 -15.42
C GLN A 356 -7.27 -29.36 -14.57
N ALA A 357 -6.36 -28.47 -14.21
CA ALA A 357 -6.67 -27.27 -13.44
C ALA A 357 -7.24 -26.12 -14.29
N ILE A 358 -7.09 -26.21 -15.63
CA ILE A 358 -7.56 -25.20 -16.59
C ILE A 358 -8.89 -25.62 -17.27
N SER A 359 -9.19 -26.91 -17.29
CA SER A 359 -10.47 -27.44 -17.76
C SER A 359 -11.52 -27.44 -16.66
#